data_410a25d2119114f5f3806c0fe225f593
#
_entry.id   410a25d2119114f5f3806c0fe225f593
#
_cell.length_a   1.000
_cell.length_b   1.000
_cell.length_c   1.000
_cell.angle_alpha   90.00
_cell.angle_beta   90.00
_cell.angle_gamma   90.00
#
_symmetry.space_group_name_H-M   'P 1'
#
loop_
_entity.id
_entity.type
_entity.pdbx_description
1 polymer ?
#
loop_
_entity_poly.entity_id
_entity_poly.type
_entity_poly.pdbx_seq_one_letter_code
_entity_poly.pdbx_strand_id
1 'polypeptide(L)'
;MIHAETFIHEAKARGFDFYTGVPCSFLTPLINRTISDRQTRYIGAASEGEAVAIAAGAWLAGRGTVVMCQNSGLGNAINPLTSLN
;
A
#
# COMPACT_ATOMS: atom_id res chain seq x y z
N MET A 1 10.63 13.87 -10.03
CA MET A 1 10.34 12.50 -9.58
C MET A 1 10.63 12.40 -8.07
N ILE A 2 9.73 11.80 -7.33
CA ILE A 2 9.90 11.62 -5.89
C ILE A 2 10.70 10.35 -5.63
N HIS A 3 11.71 10.44 -4.79
CA HIS A 3 12.45 9.26 -4.37
C HIS A 3 11.60 8.45 -3.39
N ALA A 4 11.66 7.11 -3.51
CA ALA A 4 10.92 6.21 -2.64
C ALA A 4 11.22 6.45 -1.16
N GLU A 5 12.48 6.70 -0.85
CA GLU A 5 12.93 6.96 0.53
C GLU A 5 12.26 8.22 1.11
N THR A 6 12.17 9.28 0.31
CA THR A 6 11.52 10.52 0.75
C THR A 6 10.02 10.30 0.98
N PHE A 7 9.36 9.59 0.06
CA PHE A 7 7.95 9.29 0.21
C PHE A 7 7.67 8.52 1.50
N ILE A 8 8.43 7.46 1.75
CA ILE A 8 8.23 6.61 2.93
C ILE A 8 8.49 7.39 4.21
N HIS A 9 9.52 8.23 4.22
CA HIS A 9 9.84 9.05 5.37
C HIS A 9 8.67 9.99 5.73
N GLU A 10 8.13 10.68 4.73
CA GLU A 10 7.01 11.59 4.94
C GLU A 10 5.75 10.83 5.35
N ALA A 11 5.49 9.68 4.75
CA ALA A 11 4.32 8.88 5.10
C ALA A 11 4.40 8.38 6.54
N LYS A 12 5.58 7.91 6.97
CA LYS A 12 5.78 7.48 8.37
C LYS A 12 5.53 8.63 9.35
N ALA A 13 6.03 9.81 9.01
CA ALA A 13 5.85 10.98 9.87
C ALA A 13 4.37 11.32 10.09
N ARG A 14 3.51 10.89 9.17
CA ARG A 14 2.07 11.12 9.25
C ARG A 14 1.29 9.88 9.71
N GLY A 15 1.98 8.84 10.16
CA GLY A 15 1.35 7.64 10.68
C GLY A 15 0.99 6.59 9.66
N PHE A 16 1.48 6.69 8.43
CA PHE A 16 1.22 5.71 7.36
C PHE A 16 2.44 4.83 7.19
N ASP A 17 2.42 3.67 7.82
CA ASP A 17 3.55 2.75 7.85
C ASP A 17 3.21 1.33 7.40
N PHE A 18 1.99 1.08 6.97
CA PHE A 18 1.55 -0.22 6.47
C PHE A 18 1.26 -0.10 4.98
N TYR A 19 1.91 -0.95 4.18
CA TYR A 19 1.84 -0.91 2.72
C TYR A 19 1.34 -2.24 2.18
N THR A 20 0.45 -2.18 1.20
CA THR A 20 0.03 -3.36 0.46
C THR A 20 -0.25 -2.98 -0.99
N GLY A 21 -0.35 -3.98 -1.84
CA GLY A 21 -0.62 -3.75 -3.27
C GLY A 21 -0.24 -4.97 -4.07
N VAL A 22 -0.49 -4.89 -5.37
CA VAL A 22 -0.07 -5.93 -6.30
C VAL A 22 1.30 -5.53 -6.85
N PRO A 23 2.34 -6.35 -6.64
CA PRO A 23 3.68 -6.01 -7.10
C PRO A 23 3.72 -5.81 -8.63
N CYS A 24 4.43 -4.77 -9.04
CA CYS A 24 4.71 -4.52 -10.45
C CYS A 24 6.05 -3.80 -10.58
N SER A 25 6.62 -3.82 -11.79
CA SER A 25 7.96 -3.27 -12.01
C SER A 25 8.05 -1.77 -11.70
N PHE A 26 7.00 -1.02 -11.93
CA PHE A 26 7.00 0.42 -11.64
C PHE A 26 7.05 0.72 -10.15
N LEU A 27 6.56 -0.19 -9.33
CA LEU A 27 6.51 -0.01 -7.87
C LEU A 27 7.69 -0.66 -7.16
N THR A 28 8.55 -1.38 -7.88
CA THR A 28 9.65 -2.12 -7.28
C THR A 28 10.54 -1.29 -6.35
N PRO A 29 10.98 -0.07 -6.72
CA PRO A 29 11.81 0.71 -5.80
C PRO A 29 11.09 1.04 -4.49
N LEU A 30 9.81 1.36 -4.56
CA LEU A 30 9.03 1.68 -3.37
C LEU A 30 8.80 0.43 -2.50
N ILE A 31 8.47 -0.70 -3.14
CA ILE A 31 8.28 -1.97 -2.44
C ILE A 31 9.56 -2.38 -1.72
N ASN A 32 10.69 -2.34 -2.42
CA ASN A 32 11.97 -2.72 -1.82
C ASN A 32 12.32 -1.84 -0.63
N ARG A 33 12.03 -0.56 -0.71
CA ARG A 33 12.31 0.35 0.39
C ARG A 33 11.45 0.06 1.60
N THR A 34 10.16 -0.27 1.40
CA THR A 34 9.29 -0.62 2.53
C THR A 34 9.72 -1.92 3.19
N ILE A 35 10.17 -2.90 2.41
CA ILE A 35 10.65 -4.17 2.94
C ILE A 35 11.91 -3.97 3.77
N SER A 36 12.81 -3.08 3.35
CA SER A 36 14.07 -2.85 4.05
C SER A 36 13.96 -1.96 5.28
N ASP A 37 12.85 -1.26 5.46
CA ASP A 37 12.65 -0.38 6.61
C ASP A 37 11.94 -1.13 7.73
N ARG A 38 12.56 -1.21 8.90
CA ARG A 38 11.99 -1.94 10.04
C ARG A 38 10.73 -1.31 10.60
N GLN A 39 10.50 -0.04 10.33
CA GLN A 39 9.36 0.69 10.85
C GLN A 39 8.16 0.64 9.90
N THR A 40 8.31 0.03 8.73
CA THR A 40 7.24 -0.14 7.79
C THR A 40 6.98 -1.62 7.54
N ARG A 41 5.76 -1.94 7.13
CA ARG A 41 5.38 -3.31 6.78
C ARG A 41 4.81 -3.32 5.38
N TYR A 42 5.20 -4.31 4.61
CA TYR A 42 4.67 -4.54 3.28
C TYR A 42 4.07 -5.94 3.18
N ILE A 43 2.85 -6.03 2.68
CA ILE A 43 2.21 -7.31 2.37
C ILE A 43 1.74 -7.26 0.92
N GLY A 44 2.27 -8.16 0.10
CA GLY A 44 1.86 -8.29 -1.29
C GLY A 44 0.50 -8.96 -1.41
N ALA A 45 -0.32 -8.47 -2.34
CA ALA A 45 -1.65 -9.02 -2.61
C ALA A 45 -1.67 -9.66 -4.00
N ALA A 46 -2.59 -10.61 -4.20
CA ALA A 46 -2.76 -11.27 -5.48
C ALA A 46 -3.65 -10.46 -6.44
N SER A 47 -4.45 -9.55 -5.91
CA SER A 47 -5.31 -8.68 -6.70
C SER A 47 -5.50 -7.35 -5.96
N GLU A 48 -5.93 -6.34 -6.70
CA GLU A 48 -6.19 -5.02 -6.12
C GLU A 48 -7.32 -5.07 -5.09
N GLY A 49 -8.34 -5.90 -5.33
CA GLY A 49 -9.41 -6.09 -4.37
C GLY A 49 -8.91 -6.68 -3.07
N GLU A 50 -8.01 -7.65 -3.14
CA GLU A 50 -7.39 -8.22 -1.95
C GLU A 50 -6.54 -7.17 -1.22
N ALA A 51 -5.82 -6.33 -1.95
CA ALA A 51 -5.02 -5.27 -1.35
C ALA A 51 -5.89 -4.30 -0.54
N VAL A 52 -7.05 -3.91 -1.08
CA VAL A 52 -7.98 -3.04 -0.37
C VAL A 52 -8.49 -3.72 0.90
N ALA A 53 -8.81 -5.01 0.83
CA ALA A 53 -9.28 -5.76 2.00
C ALA A 53 -8.20 -5.86 3.08
N ILE A 54 -6.95 -6.11 2.68
CA ILE A 54 -5.82 -6.14 3.63
C ILE A 54 -5.66 -4.78 4.30
N ALA A 55 -5.72 -3.71 3.52
CA ALA A 55 -5.59 -2.35 4.06
C ALA A 55 -6.73 -2.02 5.03
N ALA A 56 -7.96 -2.44 4.71
CA ALA A 56 -9.09 -2.23 5.59
C ALA A 56 -8.91 -2.93 6.93
N GLY A 57 -8.41 -4.17 6.91
CA GLY A 57 -8.12 -4.91 8.14
C GLY A 57 -7.06 -4.23 8.97
N ALA A 58 -5.98 -3.76 8.35
CA ALA A 58 -4.91 -3.04 9.04
C ALA A 58 -5.42 -1.73 9.62
N TRP A 59 -6.27 -1.02 8.89
CA TRP A 59 -6.88 0.22 9.37
C TRP A 59 -7.73 -0.02 10.62
N LEU A 60 -8.54 -1.08 10.61
CA LEU A 60 -9.34 -1.46 11.78
C LEU A 60 -8.47 -1.79 12.99
N ALA A 61 -7.25 -2.26 12.75
CA ALA A 61 -6.27 -2.54 13.81
C ALA A 61 -5.49 -1.30 14.23
N GLY A 62 -5.83 -0.13 13.69
CA GLY A 62 -5.21 1.13 14.08
C GLY A 62 -3.99 1.54 13.27
N ARG A 63 -3.75 0.89 12.11
CA ARG A 63 -2.61 1.20 11.27
C ARG A 63 -3.00 2.17 10.15
N GLY A 64 -2.17 3.18 9.91
CA GLY A 64 -2.29 3.99 8.70
C GLY A 64 -1.77 3.20 7.50
N THR A 65 -2.57 3.12 6.43
CA THR A 65 -2.30 2.21 5.33
C THR A 65 -2.15 2.94 4.00
N VAL A 66 -1.28 2.38 3.14
CA VAL A 66 -1.07 2.84 1.77
C VAL A 66 -1.30 1.66 0.85
N VAL A 67 -2.22 1.80 -0.09
CA VAL A 67 -2.47 0.79 -1.12
C VAL A 67 -1.82 1.27 -2.42
N MET A 68 -0.94 0.43 -2.95
CA MET A 68 -0.22 0.73 -4.18
C MET A 68 -0.78 -0.11 -5.32
N CYS A 69 -1.15 0.53 -6.42
CA CYS A 69 -1.63 -0.20 -7.59
C CYS A 69 -1.25 0.54 -8.88
N GLN A 70 -1.22 -0.21 -9.97
CA GLN A 70 -1.14 0.38 -11.29
C GLN A 70 -2.50 0.95 -11.66
N ASN A 71 -2.48 1.90 -12.59
CA ASN A 71 -3.73 2.47 -13.11
C ASN A 71 -4.65 1.41 -13.70
N SER A 72 -4.09 0.39 -14.34
CA SER A 72 -4.87 -0.71 -14.92
C SER A 72 -5.54 -1.60 -13.87
N GLY A 73 -5.04 -1.59 -12.63
CA GLY A 73 -5.62 -2.38 -11.54
C GLY A 73 -6.76 -1.70 -10.81
N LEU A 74 -7.03 -0.44 -11.11
CA LEU A 74 -8.02 0.34 -10.38
C LEU A 74 -9.43 -0.26 -10.50
N GLY A 75 -9.76 -0.84 -11.66
CA GLY A 75 -11.05 -1.48 -11.87
C GLY A 75 -11.33 -2.61 -10.88
N ASN A 76 -10.31 -3.37 -10.53
CA ASN A 76 -10.43 -4.46 -9.56
C ASN A 76 -10.61 -3.97 -8.13
N ALA A 77 -10.31 -2.72 -7.87
CA ALA A 77 -10.44 -2.13 -6.54
C ALA A 77 -11.77 -1.41 -6.33
N ILE A 78 -12.53 -1.14 -7.39
CA ILE A 78 -13.73 -0.31 -7.31
C ILE A 78 -14.77 -0.90 -6.36
N ASN A 79 -15.12 -2.18 -6.51
CA ASN A 79 -16.12 -2.80 -5.65
C ASN A 79 -15.69 -2.84 -4.19
N PRO A 80 -14.48 -3.31 -3.84
CA PRO A 80 -14.03 -3.26 -2.46
C PRO A 80 -14.01 -1.84 -1.89
N LEU A 81 -13.59 -0.85 -2.65
CA LEU A 81 -13.55 0.53 -2.18
C LEU A 81 -14.94 1.06 -1.87
N THR A 82 -15.92 0.77 -2.72
CA THR A 82 -17.28 1.24 -2.51
C THR A 82 -18.00 0.48 -1.39
N SER A 83 -17.68 -0.79 -1.21
CA SER A 83 -18.32 -1.62 -0.18
C SER A 83 -17.83 -1.31 1.22
N LEU A 84 -16.60 -0.77 1.36
CA LEU A 84 -15.97 -0.52 2.64
C LEU A 84 -16.12 0.93 3.11
N ASN A 85 -16.73 1.76 2.30
CA ASN A 85 -17.08 3.12 2.73
C ASN A 85 -18.44 3.15 3.47
#